data_7efca27cbe048bb5851a0c582f6dca42
#
_entry.id   7efca27cbe048bb5851a0c582f6dca42
#
_cell.length_a   1.000
_cell.length_b   1.000
_cell.length_c   1.000
_cell.angle_alpha   90.00
_cell.angle_beta   90.00
_cell.angle_gamma   90.00
#
_symmetry.space_group_name_H-M   'P 1'
#
loop_
_entity.id
_entity.type
_entity.pdbx_description
1 polymer ?
#
loop_
_entity_poly.entity_id
_entity_poly.type
_entity_poly.pdbx_seq_one_letter_code
_entity_poly.pdbx_strand_id
1 'polypeptide(L)'
;MHLPKVAEGSKEMESALTTVMNYSLVPIEIDHDLPEPAYYDHNKLVIAANPNFGEAETFAALAAEVALSRIHNKGKNIHYTRKENELDAQSVSYLLCKRFGIECEMPDLSNLTDIYNGWTAPEIRQALSYIQDMSKQIGGSIDKSITPQPHSRGNMRRPAR
;
A
#
# COMPACT_ATOMS: atom_id res chain seq x y z
N MET A 1 20.02 4.52 -12.91
CA MET A 1 18.59 4.64 -12.95
C MET A 1 18.05 5.55 -11.91
N HIS A 2 17.29 6.48 -12.37
CA HIS A 2 16.79 7.51 -11.49
C HIS A 2 15.34 7.24 -11.13
N LEU A 3 15.07 7.01 -9.89
CA LEU A 3 13.70 6.76 -9.46
C LEU A 3 13.07 8.06 -8.96
N PRO A 4 11.78 8.24 -9.17
CA PRO A 4 11.12 9.43 -8.68
C PRO A 4 11.14 9.43 -7.15
N LYS A 5 11.29 10.59 -6.60
CA LYS A 5 11.21 10.76 -5.16
C LYS A 5 9.95 11.49 -4.83
N VAL A 6 9.29 11.01 -3.78
CA VAL A 6 8.07 11.62 -3.29
C VAL A 6 8.39 12.28 -1.96
N ALA A 7 8.44 13.59 -1.94
CA ALA A 7 8.82 14.37 -0.75
C ALA A 7 7.60 14.75 0.06
N GLU A 8 7.77 14.82 1.39
CA GLU A 8 6.68 15.27 2.24
C GLU A 8 6.27 16.70 1.87
N GLY A 9 4.98 16.98 1.92
CA GLY A 9 4.45 18.28 1.59
C GLY A 9 4.31 18.55 0.11
N SER A 10 4.68 17.60 -0.74
CA SER A 10 4.63 17.80 -2.18
C SER A 10 3.31 17.34 -2.78
N LYS A 11 3.05 17.79 -4.00
CA LYS A 11 1.89 17.30 -4.74
C LYS A 11 2.04 15.83 -5.07
N GLU A 12 3.26 15.40 -5.29
CA GLU A 12 3.52 13.99 -5.56
C GLU A 12 3.13 13.12 -4.37
N MET A 13 3.42 13.58 -3.15
CA MET A 13 3.02 12.85 -1.97
C MET A 13 1.50 12.79 -1.84
N GLU A 14 0.83 13.90 -2.13
CA GLU A 14 -0.62 13.93 -2.10
C GLU A 14 -1.21 12.93 -3.08
N SER A 15 -0.66 12.90 -4.30
CA SER A 15 -1.10 11.95 -5.32
C SER A 15 -0.81 10.51 -4.91
N ALA A 16 0.34 10.28 -4.30
CA ALA A 16 0.71 8.93 -3.86
C ALA A 16 -0.24 8.43 -2.77
N LEU A 17 -0.54 9.28 -1.81
CA LEU A 17 -1.47 8.92 -0.73
C LEU A 17 -2.86 8.62 -1.29
N THR A 18 -3.35 9.47 -2.19
CA THR A 18 -4.66 9.27 -2.81
C THR A 18 -4.69 7.96 -3.60
N THR A 19 -3.63 7.67 -4.33
CA THR A 19 -3.56 6.45 -5.12
C THR A 19 -3.61 5.21 -4.24
N VAL A 20 -2.85 5.21 -3.15
CA VAL A 20 -2.87 4.08 -2.22
C VAL A 20 -4.27 3.90 -1.65
N MET A 21 -4.90 5.00 -1.23
CA MET A 21 -6.24 4.92 -0.66
C MET A 21 -7.25 4.34 -1.65
N ASN A 22 -7.07 4.63 -2.93
CA ASN A 22 -7.97 4.11 -3.96
C ASN A 22 -7.87 2.60 -4.14
N TYR A 23 -6.81 1.99 -3.67
CA TYR A 23 -6.68 0.53 -3.71
C TYR A 23 -7.35 -0.16 -2.55
N SER A 24 -7.84 0.58 -1.56
CA SER A 24 -8.53 -0.03 -0.43
C SER A 24 -9.85 -0.63 -0.89
N LEU A 25 -10.14 -1.83 -0.42
CA LEU A 25 -11.43 -2.48 -0.68
C LEU A 25 -12.50 -2.02 0.30
N VAL A 26 -12.14 -1.21 1.29
CA VAL A 26 -13.05 -0.76 2.34
C VAL A 26 -12.95 0.75 2.50
N PRO A 27 -13.95 1.39 3.11
CA PRO A 27 -13.88 2.84 3.34
C PRO A 27 -12.74 3.20 4.27
N ILE A 28 -12.22 4.41 4.09
CA ILE A 28 -11.20 4.96 4.97
C ILE A 28 -11.82 6.11 5.74
N GLU A 29 -11.75 6.03 7.06
CA GLU A 29 -12.34 7.03 7.94
C GLU A 29 -11.27 7.74 8.75
N ILE A 30 -11.48 9.03 8.99
CA ILE A 30 -10.55 9.81 9.80
C ILE A 30 -10.84 9.57 11.27
N ASP A 31 -9.78 9.31 12.04
CA ASP A 31 -9.89 9.12 13.48
C ASP A 31 -8.69 9.79 14.14
N HIS A 32 -8.91 10.97 14.70
CA HIS A 32 -7.84 11.75 15.30
C HIS A 32 -7.32 11.16 16.62
N ASP A 33 -8.04 10.20 17.17
CA ASP A 33 -7.63 9.55 18.41
C ASP A 33 -6.90 8.23 18.21
N LEU A 34 -6.76 7.80 16.96
CA LEU A 34 -6.07 6.55 16.67
C LEU A 34 -4.60 6.66 17.10
N PRO A 35 -4.07 5.67 17.84
CA PRO A 35 -2.68 5.76 18.31
C PRO A 35 -1.64 5.45 17.23
N GLU A 36 -2.08 5.10 16.04
CA GLU A 36 -1.20 4.79 14.90
C GLU A 36 -1.66 5.58 13.69
N PRO A 37 -0.81 5.68 12.65
CA PRO A 37 -1.23 6.45 11.46
C PRO A 37 -2.41 5.85 10.73
N ALA A 38 -2.54 4.51 10.73
CA ALA A 38 -3.66 3.84 10.07
C ALA A 38 -3.84 2.44 10.65
N TYR A 39 -5.06 1.95 10.61
CA TYR A 39 -5.37 0.62 11.11
C TYR A 39 -6.58 0.03 10.40
N TYR A 40 -6.42 -1.18 9.87
CA TYR A 40 -7.52 -1.89 9.23
C TYR A 40 -8.27 -2.74 10.26
N ASP A 41 -9.55 -2.45 10.44
CA ASP A 41 -10.41 -3.22 11.33
C ASP A 41 -11.19 -4.20 10.46
N HIS A 42 -10.79 -5.47 10.51
CA HIS A 42 -11.42 -6.48 9.66
C HIS A 42 -12.83 -6.86 10.10
N ASN A 43 -13.19 -6.53 11.33
CA ASN A 43 -14.54 -6.80 11.79
C ASN A 43 -15.52 -5.74 11.29
N LYS A 44 -15.08 -4.50 11.26
CA LYS A 44 -15.92 -3.39 10.80
C LYS A 44 -15.76 -3.12 9.30
N LEU A 45 -14.78 -3.73 8.68
CA LEU A 45 -14.45 -3.51 7.26
C LEU A 45 -14.21 -2.03 6.98
N VAL A 46 -13.33 -1.44 7.75
CA VAL A 46 -12.97 -0.03 7.59
C VAL A 46 -11.50 0.15 7.96
N ILE A 47 -10.87 1.12 7.31
CA ILE A 47 -9.52 1.55 7.70
C ILE A 47 -9.66 2.91 8.39
N ALA A 48 -9.16 3.01 9.62
CA ALA A 48 -9.09 4.28 10.31
C ALA A 48 -7.73 4.92 9.98
N ALA A 49 -7.71 6.22 9.78
CA ALA A 49 -6.48 6.95 9.49
C ALA A 49 -6.41 8.20 10.34
N ASN A 50 -5.25 8.46 10.91
CA ASN A 50 -5.04 9.64 11.74
C ASN A 50 -4.11 10.61 11.01
N PRO A 51 -4.64 11.73 10.50
CA PRO A 51 -3.84 12.66 9.73
C PRO A 51 -2.86 13.49 10.56
N ASN A 52 -2.87 13.32 11.88
CA ASN A 52 -1.93 14.04 12.73
C ASN A 52 -0.51 13.48 12.67
N PHE A 53 -0.34 12.31 12.10
CA PHE A 53 0.99 11.76 11.87
C PHE A 53 1.58 12.36 10.59
N GLY A 54 2.91 12.27 10.44
CA GLY A 54 3.55 12.79 9.24
C GLY A 54 3.17 12.03 7.98
N GLU A 55 3.35 12.68 6.83
CA GLU A 55 2.92 12.08 5.57
C GLU A 55 3.67 10.79 5.23
N ALA A 56 4.96 10.73 5.50
CA ALA A 56 5.72 9.52 5.23
C ALA A 56 5.22 8.36 6.09
N GLU A 57 4.99 8.63 7.38
CA GLU A 57 4.44 7.62 8.28
C GLU A 57 3.06 7.18 7.84
N THR A 58 2.24 8.13 7.43
CA THR A 58 0.88 7.85 6.98
C THR A 58 0.90 7.01 5.71
N PHE A 59 1.79 7.35 4.76
CA PHE A 59 1.90 6.59 3.52
C PHE A 59 2.27 5.14 3.82
N ALA A 60 3.30 4.94 4.64
CA ALA A 60 3.76 3.59 4.96
C ALA A 60 2.66 2.78 5.66
N ALA A 61 1.98 3.40 6.62
CA ALA A 61 0.92 2.70 7.34
C ALA A 61 -0.28 2.41 6.44
N LEU A 62 -0.70 3.38 5.63
CA LEU A 62 -1.82 3.16 4.72
C LEU A 62 -1.52 2.07 3.72
N ALA A 63 -0.30 2.06 3.17
CA ALA A 63 0.06 1.03 2.19
C ALA A 63 -0.07 -0.36 2.82
N ALA A 64 0.39 -0.53 4.06
CA ALA A 64 0.29 -1.82 4.73
C ALA A 64 -1.16 -2.17 5.06
N GLU A 65 -1.94 -1.22 5.57
CA GLU A 65 -3.32 -1.50 5.97
C GLU A 65 -4.23 -1.73 4.76
N VAL A 66 -3.99 -1.01 3.67
CA VAL A 66 -4.69 -1.26 2.41
C VAL A 66 -4.36 -2.66 1.90
N ALA A 67 -3.10 -3.07 1.98
CA ALA A 67 -2.72 -4.41 1.58
C ALA A 67 -3.45 -5.46 2.42
N LEU A 68 -3.58 -5.24 3.73
CA LEU A 68 -4.34 -6.16 4.57
C LEU A 68 -5.81 -6.22 4.15
N SER A 69 -6.41 -5.09 3.82
CA SER A 69 -7.80 -5.09 3.37
C SER A 69 -7.97 -5.90 2.10
N ARG A 70 -6.99 -5.85 1.21
CA ARG A 70 -7.04 -6.62 -0.03
C ARG A 70 -6.81 -8.11 0.21
N ILE A 71 -5.93 -8.46 1.14
CA ILE A 71 -5.70 -9.86 1.50
C ILE A 71 -6.96 -10.44 2.15
N HIS A 72 -7.58 -9.70 3.04
CA HIS A 72 -8.81 -10.13 3.70
C HIS A 72 -9.97 -10.24 2.73
N ASN A 73 -10.01 -9.36 1.75
CA ASN A 73 -10.99 -9.36 0.68
C ASN A 73 -12.44 -9.37 1.21
N LYS A 74 -12.71 -8.45 2.14
CA LYS A 74 -14.02 -8.26 2.75
C LYS A 74 -14.59 -9.54 3.37
N GLY A 75 -13.70 -10.40 3.85
CA GLY A 75 -14.09 -11.64 4.50
C GLY A 75 -14.13 -12.85 3.58
N LYS A 76 -13.90 -12.69 2.28
CA LYS A 76 -13.87 -13.83 1.37
C LYS A 76 -12.69 -14.75 1.64
N ASN A 77 -11.58 -14.20 2.13
CA ASN A 77 -10.46 -15.00 2.55
C ASN A 77 -10.72 -15.45 3.99
N ILE A 78 -11.30 -16.62 4.13
CA ILE A 78 -11.71 -17.13 5.45
C ILE A 78 -10.53 -17.50 6.33
N HIS A 79 -9.34 -17.60 5.76
CA HIS A 79 -8.14 -17.93 6.54
C HIS A 79 -7.36 -16.69 6.98
N TYR A 80 -7.87 -15.50 6.68
CA TYR A 80 -7.19 -14.28 7.04
C TYR A 80 -7.05 -14.12 8.55
N THR A 81 -5.83 -13.82 9.00
CA THR A 81 -5.61 -13.27 10.32
C THR A 81 -4.59 -12.16 10.16
N ARG A 82 -4.71 -11.14 10.99
CA ARG A 82 -3.75 -10.04 10.93
C ARG A 82 -2.34 -10.55 11.22
N LYS A 83 -2.21 -11.41 12.22
CA LYS A 83 -0.90 -11.90 12.64
C LYS A 83 -0.16 -12.59 11.50
N GLU A 84 -0.86 -13.41 10.74
CA GLU A 84 -0.21 -14.17 9.67
C GLU A 84 0.04 -13.37 8.40
N ASN A 85 -0.69 -12.29 8.21
CA ASN A 85 -0.60 -11.53 6.97
C ASN A 85 0.09 -10.18 7.13
N GLU A 86 0.40 -9.80 8.35
CA GLU A 86 0.99 -8.48 8.60
C GLU A 86 2.35 -8.32 7.97
N LEU A 87 3.18 -9.35 8.00
CA LEU A 87 4.51 -9.25 7.40
C LEU A 87 4.41 -9.04 5.89
N ASP A 88 3.51 -9.77 5.24
CA ASP A 88 3.33 -9.61 3.79
C ASP A 88 2.87 -8.19 3.47
N ALA A 89 1.94 -7.67 4.25
CA ALA A 89 1.44 -6.31 4.04
C ALA A 89 2.53 -5.26 4.28
N GLN A 90 3.32 -5.44 5.31
CA GLN A 90 4.44 -4.54 5.59
C GLN A 90 5.49 -4.61 4.49
N SER A 91 5.64 -5.77 3.88
CA SER A 91 6.57 -5.92 2.76
C SER A 91 6.12 -5.14 1.54
N VAL A 92 4.81 -5.15 1.26
CA VAL A 92 4.26 -4.34 0.18
C VAL A 92 4.56 -2.86 0.45
N SER A 93 4.29 -2.41 1.67
CA SER A 93 4.55 -1.03 2.06
C SER A 93 6.02 -0.67 1.90
N TYR A 94 6.90 -1.54 2.38
CA TYR A 94 8.34 -1.29 2.32
C TYR A 94 8.82 -1.16 0.87
N LEU A 95 8.35 -2.05 -0.01
CA LEU A 95 8.74 -1.98 -1.41
C LEU A 95 8.26 -0.70 -2.07
N LEU A 96 7.05 -0.25 -1.73
CA LEU A 96 6.54 1.01 -2.25
C LEU A 96 7.35 2.20 -1.75
N CYS A 97 7.66 2.21 -0.46
CA CYS A 97 8.46 3.29 0.11
C CYS A 97 9.84 3.36 -0.53
N LYS A 98 10.48 2.21 -0.74
CA LYS A 98 11.80 2.17 -1.37
C LYS A 98 11.73 2.66 -2.81
N ARG A 99 10.68 2.29 -3.52
CA ARG A 99 10.54 2.71 -4.91
C ARG A 99 10.44 4.21 -5.05
N PHE A 100 9.77 4.88 -4.12
CA PHE A 100 9.51 6.32 -4.22
C PHE A 100 10.37 7.17 -3.29
N GLY A 101 11.34 6.55 -2.63
CA GLY A 101 12.22 7.30 -1.75
C GLY A 101 11.54 7.83 -0.50
N ILE A 102 10.47 7.17 -0.06
CA ILE A 102 9.76 7.53 1.15
C ILE A 102 10.39 6.80 2.33
N GLU A 103 10.71 7.54 3.38
CA GLU A 103 11.36 6.94 4.53
C GLU A 103 10.39 6.08 5.33
N CYS A 104 10.78 4.86 5.63
CA CYS A 104 9.97 3.97 6.46
C CYS A 104 10.86 2.92 7.09
N GLU A 105 10.33 2.27 8.10
CA GLU A 105 11.07 1.22 8.78
C GLU A 105 10.98 -0.11 8.02
N MET A 106 12.04 -0.88 8.12
CA MET A 106 12.06 -2.21 7.57
C MET A 106 11.08 -3.11 8.34
N PRO A 107 10.41 -4.04 7.67
CA PRO A 107 9.53 -4.96 8.39
C PRO A 107 10.28 -5.75 9.46
N ASP A 108 9.57 -6.08 10.54
CA ASP A 108 10.12 -6.89 11.61
C ASP A 108 10.11 -8.35 11.18
N LEU A 109 11.31 -8.91 10.99
CA LEU A 109 11.47 -10.28 10.52
C LEU A 109 11.65 -11.30 11.66
N SER A 110 11.50 -10.87 12.90
CA SER A 110 11.75 -11.74 14.04
C SER A 110 10.81 -12.95 14.10
N ASN A 111 9.61 -12.84 13.54
CA ASN A 111 8.62 -13.91 13.54
C ASN A 111 8.59 -14.70 12.24
N LEU A 112 9.58 -14.50 11.38
CA LEU A 112 9.59 -15.11 10.06
C LEU A 112 9.46 -16.63 10.12
N THR A 113 10.21 -17.25 11.01
CA THR A 113 10.20 -18.72 11.14
C THR A 113 8.83 -19.21 11.58
N ASP A 114 8.20 -18.51 12.52
CA ASP A 114 6.88 -18.91 13.02
C ASP A 114 5.82 -18.77 11.94
N ILE A 115 5.87 -17.69 11.18
CA ILE A 115 4.87 -17.42 10.16
C ILE A 115 4.92 -18.46 9.05
N TYR A 116 6.12 -18.82 8.61
CA TYR A 116 6.26 -19.76 7.49
C TYR A 116 6.53 -21.17 7.90
N ASN A 117 6.37 -21.47 9.19
CA ASN A 117 6.59 -22.82 9.67
C ASN A 117 5.58 -23.77 9.02
N GLY A 118 6.08 -24.83 8.41
CA GLY A 118 5.22 -25.80 7.75
C GLY A 118 4.82 -25.44 6.33
N TRP A 119 5.22 -24.27 5.84
CA TRP A 119 4.91 -23.90 4.47
C TRP A 119 5.85 -24.61 3.51
N THR A 120 5.32 -25.02 2.38
CA THR A 120 6.15 -25.61 1.31
C THR A 120 6.82 -24.50 0.51
N ALA A 121 7.86 -24.85 -0.24
CA ALA A 121 8.53 -23.87 -1.08
C ALA A 121 7.57 -23.24 -2.11
N PRO A 122 6.68 -24.01 -2.78
CA PRO A 122 5.72 -23.36 -3.68
C PRO A 122 4.79 -22.38 -2.98
N GLU A 123 4.39 -22.67 -1.75
CA GLU A 123 3.52 -21.74 -1.00
C GLU A 123 4.24 -20.44 -0.69
N ILE A 124 5.50 -20.52 -0.31
CA ILE A 124 6.30 -19.33 -0.02
C ILE A 124 6.49 -18.51 -1.31
N ARG A 125 6.79 -19.17 -2.42
CA ARG A 125 6.95 -18.48 -3.70
C ARG A 125 5.67 -17.77 -4.12
N GLN A 126 4.53 -18.40 -3.87
CA GLN A 126 3.25 -17.78 -4.22
C GLN A 126 3.00 -16.53 -3.40
N ALA A 127 3.33 -16.57 -2.10
CA ALA A 127 3.19 -15.39 -1.24
C ALA A 127 4.11 -14.26 -1.71
N LEU A 128 5.36 -14.58 -2.05
CA LEU A 128 6.29 -13.57 -2.54
C LEU A 128 5.82 -12.97 -3.85
N SER A 129 5.27 -13.80 -4.73
CA SER A 129 4.74 -13.33 -6.00
C SER A 129 3.58 -12.36 -5.80
N TYR A 130 2.71 -12.67 -4.85
CA TYR A 130 1.57 -11.82 -4.53
C TYR A 130 2.04 -10.45 -4.01
N ILE A 131 3.04 -10.45 -3.13
CA ILE A 131 3.61 -9.21 -2.61
C ILE A 131 4.19 -8.37 -3.74
N GLN A 132 4.95 -9.00 -4.63
CA GLN A 132 5.56 -8.30 -5.75
C GLN A 132 4.52 -7.75 -6.70
N ASP A 133 3.51 -8.55 -7.02
CA ASP A 133 2.47 -8.12 -7.96
C ASP A 133 1.68 -6.94 -7.40
N MET A 134 1.32 -7.00 -6.12
CA MET A 134 0.59 -5.91 -5.50
C MET A 134 1.44 -4.63 -5.47
N SER A 135 2.72 -4.75 -5.12
CA SER A 135 3.63 -3.61 -5.09
C SER A 135 3.78 -2.99 -6.46
N LYS A 136 3.91 -3.81 -7.50
CA LYS A 136 4.06 -3.31 -8.85
C LYS A 136 2.79 -2.63 -9.34
N GLN A 137 1.65 -3.20 -9.01
CA GLN A 137 0.38 -2.65 -9.43
C GLN A 137 0.13 -1.28 -8.81
N ILE A 138 0.28 -1.19 -7.50
CA ILE A 138 0.10 0.07 -6.79
C ILE A 138 1.17 1.06 -7.21
N GLY A 139 2.42 0.62 -7.27
CA GLY A 139 3.54 1.48 -7.65
C GLY A 139 3.39 2.03 -9.06
N GLY A 140 2.92 1.20 -9.99
CA GLY A 140 2.66 1.66 -11.35
C GLY A 140 1.58 2.73 -11.40
N SER A 141 0.54 2.59 -10.58
CA SER A 141 -0.52 3.58 -10.52
C SER A 141 -0.03 4.89 -9.91
N ILE A 142 0.83 4.80 -8.89
CA ILE A 142 1.44 6.01 -8.32
C ILE A 142 2.27 6.73 -9.37
N ASP A 143 3.09 5.98 -10.11
CA ASP A 143 3.90 6.59 -11.18
C ASP A 143 3.03 7.35 -12.16
N LYS A 144 1.91 6.76 -12.56
CA LYS A 144 1.03 7.43 -13.49
C LYS A 144 0.41 8.68 -12.90
N SER A 145 0.15 8.69 -11.60
CA SER A 145 -0.50 9.81 -10.95
C SER A 145 0.45 11.00 -10.78
N ILE A 146 1.75 10.74 -10.65
CA ILE A 146 2.72 11.81 -10.41
C ILE A 146 3.50 12.22 -11.65
N THR A 147 3.45 11.44 -12.72
CA THR A 147 4.18 11.74 -13.93
C THR A 147 3.28 12.49 -14.90
N PRO A 148 3.72 13.62 -15.44
CA PRO A 148 2.90 14.34 -16.43
C PRO A 148 2.58 13.45 -17.61
N GLN A 149 1.37 13.60 -18.15
CA GLN A 149 0.90 12.78 -19.26
C GLN A 149 0.78 13.64 -20.51
N PRO A 150 1.86 13.82 -21.23
CA PRO A 150 1.81 14.70 -22.42
C PRO A 150 0.77 14.27 -23.42
N HIS A 151 0.59 12.98 -23.57
CA HIS A 151 -0.35 12.55 -24.57
C HIS A 151 -1.80 12.86 -24.21
N SER A 152 -2.09 13.23 -23.02
CA SER A 152 -3.46 13.57 -22.72
C SER A 152 -3.87 14.79 -23.52
N ARG A 153 -2.92 15.65 -23.83
CA ARG A 153 -3.26 16.78 -24.67
C ARG A 153 -3.48 16.32 -26.09
N GLY A 154 -2.71 15.42 -26.52
CA GLY A 154 -2.90 14.88 -27.84
C GLY A 154 -4.23 14.24 -27.98
N ASN A 155 -4.67 13.58 -26.98
CA ASN A 155 -5.94 12.96 -27.08
C ASN A 155 -7.04 13.96 -27.27
N MET A 156 -6.95 15.08 -26.69
CA MET A 156 -7.97 16.03 -26.83
C MET A 156 -8.07 16.59 -28.20
N ARG A 157 -7.00 16.60 -28.93
CA ARG A 157 -7.08 17.11 -30.25
C ARG A 157 -7.70 16.20 -31.18
N ARG A 158 -7.75 14.98 -30.88
CA ARG A 158 -8.23 14.09 -31.80
C ARG A 158 -9.53 14.30 -32.26
N PRO A 159 -10.33 14.74 -31.51
CA PRO A 159 -11.65 14.89 -31.97
C PRO A 159 -11.77 15.74 -33.17
N ALA A 160 -10.85 16.43 -33.38
CA ALA A 160 -10.95 17.29 -34.48
C ALA A 160 -11.05 16.55 -35.71
N ARG A 161 -11.28 15.69 -35.91
CA ARG A 161 -11.33 15.20 -37.09
C ARG A 161 -12.29 14.57 -37.38
#